data_01dee5f8b0dc6df398f4841d46667e91
#
_entry.id   01dee5f8b0dc6df398f4841d46667e91
#
_cell.length_a   1.000
_cell.length_b   1.000
_cell.length_c   1.000
_cell.angle_alpha   90.00
_cell.angle_beta   90.00
_cell.angle_gamma   90.00
#
_symmetry.space_group_name_H-M   'P 1'
#
loop_
_entity.id
_entity.type
_entity.pdbx_description
1 polymer ?
#
loop_
_entity_poly.entity_id
_entity_poly.type
_entity_poly.pdbx_seq_one_letter_code
_entity_poly.pdbx_strand_id
1 'polypeptide(L)'
;MEIERKYLVKYLPEDLESYPHSLISQAYISTSPVIRIRRNGERFILTVKSSGLISREEYELLLTEEEYESLKKKAEGNVIEKTRYKIPEKDGLTIELDIFHGIFDGLIYAEVEFPDMETAEHYTAPDFFGREVTGDGFYQNSSLSRMSDKDISKLLDIARAEFE
;
A
#
# COMPACT_ATOMS: atom_id res chain seq x y z
N MET A 1 -6.02 4.72 -15.36
CA MET A 1 -6.31 3.36 -14.85
C MET A 1 -5.11 2.82 -14.13
N GLU A 2 -5.31 2.17 -13.01
CA GLU A 2 -4.23 1.62 -12.19
C GLU A 2 -4.20 0.09 -12.32
N ILE A 3 -3.02 -0.47 -12.66
CA ILE A 3 -2.81 -1.91 -12.79
C ILE A 3 -1.60 -2.25 -11.91
N GLU A 4 -1.80 -3.06 -10.87
CA GLU A 4 -0.72 -3.39 -9.94
C GLU A 4 -0.76 -4.85 -9.49
N ARG A 5 0.39 -5.35 -9.05
CA ARG A 5 0.51 -6.64 -8.38
C ARG A 5 1.14 -6.44 -7.01
N LYS A 6 0.67 -7.19 -6.03
CA LYS A 6 1.03 -7.06 -4.63
C LYS A 6 1.54 -8.38 -4.07
N TYR A 7 2.58 -8.30 -3.25
CA TYR A 7 3.26 -9.46 -2.68
C TYR A 7 3.57 -9.26 -1.20
N LEU A 8 3.59 -10.34 -0.47
CA LEU A 8 4.26 -10.39 0.83
C LEU A 8 5.77 -10.40 0.58
N VAL A 9 6.58 -10.25 1.60
CA VAL A 9 8.02 -10.09 1.48
C VAL A 9 8.74 -11.13 2.33
N LYS A 10 9.73 -11.81 1.75
CA LYS A 10 10.51 -12.85 2.44
C LYS A 10 11.65 -12.27 3.25
N TYR A 11 12.34 -11.28 2.71
CA TYR A 11 13.45 -10.60 3.38
C TYR A 11 13.62 -9.22 2.76
N LEU A 12 14.28 -8.32 3.49
CA LEU A 12 14.53 -6.98 2.98
C LEU A 12 15.75 -6.98 2.07
N PRO A 13 15.71 -6.23 0.96
CA PRO A 13 16.90 -6.09 0.10
C PRO A 13 18.03 -5.38 0.84
N GLU A 14 19.25 -5.68 0.43
CA GLU A 14 20.45 -5.00 0.95
C GLU A 14 20.40 -3.51 0.55
N ASP A 15 21.03 -2.68 1.35
CA ASP A 15 21.13 -1.23 1.09
C ASP A 15 19.78 -0.53 0.94
N LEU A 16 18.76 -1.01 1.65
CA LEU A 16 17.41 -0.45 1.57
C LEU A 16 17.40 1.07 1.82
N GLU A 17 18.19 1.54 2.78
CA GLU A 17 18.27 2.95 3.14
C GLU A 17 18.85 3.84 2.03
N SER A 18 19.51 3.25 1.02
CA SER A 18 20.05 4.00 -0.12
C SER A 18 18.96 4.42 -1.11
N TYR A 19 17.77 3.81 -1.03
CA TYR A 19 16.67 4.12 -1.94
C TYR A 19 15.84 5.29 -1.43
N PRO A 20 15.23 6.06 -2.35
CA PRO A 20 14.29 7.12 -1.93
C PRO A 20 13.16 6.53 -1.09
N HIS A 21 12.81 7.21 -0.01
CA HIS A 21 11.73 6.76 0.86
C HIS A 21 11.03 7.94 1.53
N SER A 22 9.81 7.71 1.98
CA SER A 22 9.02 8.71 2.68
C SER A 22 8.06 8.05 3.66
N LEU A 23 7.76 8.81 4.73
CA LEU A 23 6.76 8.38 5.71
C LEU A 23 5.37 8.75 5.21
N ILE A 24 4.47 7.78 5.22
CA ILE A 24 3.08 7.95 4.79
C ILE A 24 2.14 7.67 5.96
N SER A 25 1.17 8.56 6.16
CA SER A 25 0.06 8.35 7.09
C SER A 25 -1.23 8.50 6.28
N GLN A 26 -2.16 7.57 6.43
CA GLN A 26 -3.39 7.59 5.64
C GLN A 26 -4.60 7.06 6.41
N ALA A 27 -5.77 7.54 6.01
CA ALA A 27 -7.04 7.15 6.59
C ALA A 27 -8.11 7.11 5.49
N TYR A 28 -9.19 6.39 5.74
CA TYR A 28 -10.26 6.19 4.77
C TYR A 28 -11.55 6.87 5.22
N ILE A 29 -12.13 7.68 4.33
CA ILE A 29 -13.46 8.27 4.52
C ILE A 29 -14.52 7.24 4.09
N SER A 30 -14.20 6.46 3.06
CA SER A 30 -15.04 5.39 2.53
C SER A 30 -14.15 4.32 1.94
N THR A 31 -14.61 3.07 1.98
CA THR A 31 -13.87 1.95 1.41
C THR A 31 -14.55 1.38 0.15
N SER A 32 -15.79 1.82 -0.16
CA SER A 32 -16.50 1.41 -1.37
C SER A 32 -17.49 2.50 -1.79
N PRO A 33 -17.16 3.38 -2.75
CA PRO A 33 -15.85 3.51 -3.41
C PRO A 33 -14.75 3.88 -2.42
N VAL A 34 -13.52 3.65 -2.80
CA VAL A 34 -12.38 4.05 -1.97
C VAL A 34 -12.25 5.57 -1.99
N ILE A 35 -12.32 6.18 -0.82
CA ILE A 35 -12.04 7.61 -0.64
C ILE A 35 -11.02 7.68 0.49
N ARG A 36 -9.79 8.01 0.13
CA ARG A 36 -8.65 7.99 1.04
C ARG A 36 -8.00 9.36 1.13
N ILE A 37 -7.60 9.76 2.33
CA ILE A 37 -6.73 10.90 2.53
C ILE A 37 -5.35 10.40 2.96
N ARG A 38 -4.32 11.05 2.45
CA ARG A 38 -2.94 10.64 2.71
C ARG A 38 -2.06 11.85 2.94
N ARG A 39 -1.24 11.77 3.97
CA ARG A 39 -0.10 12.68 4.15
C ARG A 39 1.16 11.92 3.73
N ASN A 40 1.89 12.49 2.79
CA ASN A 40 3.17 11.95 2.34
C ASN A 40 4.20 13.07 2.45
N GLY A 41 4.96 13.06 3.56
CA GLY A 41 5.79 14.21 3.90
C GLY A 41 4.94 15.44 4.16
N GLU A 42 5.11 16.49 3.35
CA GLU A 42 4.33 17.72 3.45
C GLU A 42 3.23 17.82 2.39
N ARG A 43 2.99 16.74 1.65
CA ARG A 43 1.93 16.69 0.65
C ARG A 43 0.70 16.01 1.24
N PHE A 44 -0.46 16.59 0.96
CA PHE A 44 -1.76 16.09 1.44
C PHE A 44 -2.61 15.79 0.22
N ILE A 45 -3.12 14.57 0.11
CA ILE A 45 -3.76 14.09 -1.11
C ILE A 45 -5.06 13.38 -0.76
N LEU A 46 -6.14 13.73 -1.50
CA LEU A 46 -7.38 12.96 -1.51
C LEU A 46 -7.34 12.06 -2.75
N THR A 47 -7.59 10.78 -2.56
CA THR A 47 -7.65 9.80 -3.65
C THR A 47 -9.01 9.15 -3.67
N VAL A 48 -9.60 9.05 -4.86
CA VAL A 48 -10.85 8.31 -5.09
C VAL A 48 -10.55 7.20 -6.09
N LYS A 49 -10.92 5.96 -5.73
CA LYS A 49 -10.72 4.80 -6.60
C LYS A 49 -12.03 4.07 -6.81
N SER A 50 -12.29 3.68 -8.06
CA SER A 50 -13.44 2.87 -8.40
C SER A 50 -13.29 1.43 -7.87
N SER A 51 -14.37 0.65 -7.91
CA SER A 51 -14.35 -0.76 -7.56
C SER A 51 -13.43 -1.54 -8.50
N GLY A 52 -12.83 -2.60 -8.00
CA GLY A 52 -11.91 -3.45 -8.75
C GLY A 52 -10.68 -3.74 -7.91
N LEU A 53 -10.01 -4.87 -8.17
CA LEU A 53 -8.88 -5.32 -7.36
C LEU A 53 -7.54 -5.25 -8.09
N ILE A 54 -7.56 -5.30 -9.43
CA ILE A 54 -6.35 -5.29 -10.24
C ILE A 54 -6.28 -4.04 -11.11
N SER A 55 -7.40 -3.67 -11.73
CA SER A 55 -7.51 -2.53 -12.66
C SER A 55 -8.69 -1.66 -12.23
N ARG A 56 -8.47 -0.37 -12.00
CA ARG A 56 -9.50 0.56 -11.53
C ARG A 56 -9.18 2.02 -11.86
N GLU A 57 -10.23 2.83 -11.95
CA GLU A 57 -10.10 4.27 -12.13
C GLU A 57 -9.59 4.90 -10.85
N GLU A 58 -8.72 5.91 -10.98
CA GLU A 58 -8.14 6.62 -9.86
C GLU A 58 -8.13 8.12 -10.14
N TYR A 59 -8.58 8.91 -9.17
CA TYR A 59 -8.54 10.36 -9.21
C TYR A 59 -7.86 10.89 -7.96
N GLU A 60 -6.98 11.88 -8.13
CA GLU A 60 -6.27 12.51 -7.02
C GLU A 60 -6.49 14.01 -7.01
N LEU A 61 -6.63 14.58 -5.81
CA LEU A 61 -6.77 16.01 -5.58
C LEU A 61 -5.82 16.42 -4.46
N LEU A 62 -5.01 17.44 -4.73
CA LEU A 62 -4.14 18.00 -3.68
C LEU A 62 -5.00 18.77 -2.68
N LEU A 63 -4.69 18.58 -1.41
CA LEU A 63 -5.36 19.22 -0.30
C LEU A 63 -4.40 20.19 0.40
N THR A 64 -4.96 21.18 1.07
CA THR A 64 -4.22 21.94 2.08
C THR A 64 -4.17 21.12 3.36
N GLU A 65 -3.25 21.46 4.27
CA GLU A 65 -3.18 20.81 5.58
C GLU A 65 -4.52 20.95 6.33
N GLU A 66 -5.16 22.13 6.26
CA GLU A 66 -6.45 22.37 6.90
C GLU A 66 -7.55 21.46 6.35
N GLU A 67 -7.59 21.29 5.04
CA GLU A 67 -8.55 20.39 4.38
C GLU A 67 -8.30 18.93 4.80
N TYR A 68 -7.03 18.52 4.86
CA TYR A 68 -6.65 17.19 5.33
C TYR A 68 -7.12 16.93 6.76
N GLU A 69 -6.84 17.87 7.67
CA GLU A 69 -7.24 17.74 9.08
C GLU A 69 -8.78 17.73 9.24
N SER A 70 -9.49 18.51 8.43
CA SER A 70 -10.95 18.53 8.43
C SER A 70 -11.52 17.17 8.00
N LEU A 71 -10.99 16.59 6.94
CA LEU A 71 -11.41 15.28 6.44
C LEU A 71 -11.00 14.15 7.38
N LYS A 72 -9.85 14.25 8.01
CA LYS A 72 -9.36 13.24 8.95
C LYS A 72 -10.35 13.03 10.11
N LYS A 73 -11.02 14.07 10.55
CA LYS A 73 -12.05 13.98 11.59
C LYS A 73 -13.25 13.14 11.17
N LYS A 74 -13.46 12.97 9.88
CA LYS A 74 -14.56 12.18 9.30
C LYS A 74 -14.16 10.75 8.97
N ALA A 75 -12.87 10.45 9.07
CA ALA A 75 -12.36 9.11 8.80
C ALA A 75 -12.75 8.15 9.91
N GLU A 76 -13.01 6.92 9.53
CA GLU A 76 -13.32 5.84 10.46
C GLU A 76 -12.28 4.73 10.34
N GLY A 77 -12.15 3.94 11.41
CA GLY A 77 -11.26 2.79 11.42
C GLY A 77 -9.82 3.13 11.76
N ASN A 78 -8.92 2.25 11.36
CA ASN A 78 -7.51 2.35 11.70
C ASN A 78 -6.79 3.34 10.80
N VAL A 79 -5.96 4.20 11.39
CA VAL A 79 -5.02 5.00 10.64
C VAL A 79 -3.83 4.10 10.28
N ILE A 80 -3.38 4.16 9.04
CA ILE A 80 -2.30 3.33 8.54
C ILE A 80 -1.04 4.20 8.40
N GLU A 81 0.03 3.79 9.05
CA GLU A 81 1.33 4.46 8.97
C GLU A 81 2.35 3.50 8.41
N LYS A 82 3.15 3.97 7.45
CA LYS A 82 4.16 3.15 6.79
C LYS A 82 5.28 4.00 6.21
N THR A 83 6.44 3.39 6.01
CA THR A 83 7.52 3.97 5.22
C THR A 83 7.53 3.29 3.88
N ARG A 84 7.45 4.07 2.81
CA ARG A 84 7.48 3.56 1.44
C ARG A 84 8.85 3.81 0.83
N TYR A 85 9.49 2.74 0.38
CA TYR A 85 10.76 2.79 -0.36
C TYR A 85 10.45 2.58 -1.84
N LYS A 86 11.09 3.37 -2.70
CA LYS A 86 10.97 3.23 -4.15
C LYS A 86 12.24 2.61 -4.68
N ILE A 87 12.14 1.38 -5.15
CA ILE A 87 13.26 0.58 -5.61
C ILE A 87 13.17 0.42 -7.12
N PRO A 88 14.19 0.87 -7.89
CA PRO A 88 14.19 0.66 -9.33
C PRO A 88 14.11 -0.83 -9.69
N GLU A 89 13.27 -1.15 -10.65
CA GLU A 89 13.11 -2.50 -11.17
C GLU A 89 13.37 -2.47 -12.68
N LYS A 90 13.54 -3.65 -13.29
CA LYS A 90 13.74 -3.79 -14.73
C LYS A 90 12.61 -3.13 -15.53
N ASP A 91 12.89 -2.82 -16.80
CA ASP A 91 11.92 -2.27 -17.75
C ASP A 91 11.28 -0.95 -17.32
N GLY A 92 12.02 -0.16 -16.54
CA GLY A 92 11.54 1.14 -16.08
C GLY A 92 10.48 1.07 -15.00
N LEU A 93 10.22 -0.12 -14.46
CA LEU A 93 9.27 -0.31 -13.37
C LEU A 93 9.89 0.12 -12.03
N THR A 94 9.02 0.36 -11.06
CA THR A 94 9.43 0.70 -9.69
C THR A 94 8.71 -0.22 -8.73
N ILE A 95 9.47 -0.79 -7.78
CA ILE A 95 8.91 -1.52 -6.66
C ILE A 95 8.62 -0.50 -5.56
N GLU A 96 7.38 -0.50 -5.06
CA GLU A 96 7.02 0.23 -3.86
C GLU A 96 7.02 -0.76 -2.70
N LEU A 97 8.01 -0.64 -1.82
CA LEU A 97 8.14 -1.49 -0.64
C LEU A 97 7.64 -0.73 0.57
N ASP A 98 6.57 -1.21 1.17
CA ASP A 98 5.94 -0.58 2.32
C ASP A 98 6.25 -1.36 3.60
N ILE A 99 6.94 -0.70 4.53
CA ILE A 99 7.19 -1.22 5.86
C ILE A 99 6.24 -0.51 6.81
N PHE A 100 5.31 -1.26 7.40
CA PHE A 100 4.25 -0.71 8.24
C PHE A 100 4.74 -0.47 9.67
N HIS A 101 4.12 0.51 10.32
CA HIS A 101 4.43 0.92 11.69
C HIS A 101 3.16 0.88 12.55
N GLY A 102 3.33 1.16 13.86
CA GLY A 102 2.20 1.20 14.79
C GLY A 102 1.51 -0.15 14.94
N ILE A 103 0.20 -0.16 14.83
CA ILE A 103 -0.59 -1.38 15.03
C ILE A 103 -0.32 -2.45 13.96
N PHE A 104 0.23 -2.07 12.82
CA PHE A 104 0.59 -3.00 11.74
C PHE A 104 2.09 -3.32 11.71
N ASP A 105 2.82 -3.01 12.76
CA ASP A 105 4.25 -3.32 12.84
C ASP A 105 4.50 -4.81 12.60
N GLY A 106 5.40 -5.12 11.67
CA GLY A 106 5.67 -6.49 11.22
C GLY A 106 5.09 -6.81 9.85
N LEU A 107 4.20 -5.96 9.33
CA LEU A 107 3.65 -6.13 7.99
C LEU A 107 4.57 -5.43 6.98
N ILE A 108 4.87 -6.12 5.89
CA ILE A 108 5.67 -5.58 4.78
C ILE A 108 5.00 -6.02 3.49
N TYR A 109 4.69 -5.04 2.62
CA TYR A 109 4.16 -5.30 1.28
C TYR A 109 5.13 -4.83 0.22
N ALA A 110 5.13 -5.50 -0.92
CA ALA A 110 5.78 -5.02 -2.13
C ALA A 110 4.71 -4.91 -3.22
N GLU A 111 4.68 -3.77 -3.89
CA GLU A 111 3.74 -3.53 -4.99
C GLU A 111 4.52 -3.06 -6.21
N VAL A 112 4.04 -3.46 -7.38
CA VAL A 112 4.56 -2.98 -8.67
C VAL A 112 3.38 -2.56 -9.51
N GLU A 113 3.44 -1.33 -10.05
CA GLU A 113 2.44 -0.79 -10.96
C GLU A 113 2.93 -0.96 -12.39
N PHE A 114 2.03 -1.34 -13.28
CA PHE A 114 2.35 -1.66 -14.67
C PHE A 114 1.61 -0.73 -15.64
N PRO A 115 2.23 -0.42 -16.80
CA PRO A 115 1.59 0.42 -17.80
C PRO A 115 0.42 -0.27 -18.51
N ASP A 116 0.41 -1.61 -18.53
CA ASP A 116 -0.62 -2.39 -19.20
C ASP A 116 -0.70 -3.81 -18.61
N MET A 117 -1.75 -4.53 -18.97
CA MET A 117 -1.99 -5.88 -18.47
C MET A 117 -0.95 -6.88 -19.00
N GLU A 118 -0.49 -6.71 -20.22
CA GLU A 118 0.51 -7.60 -20.81
C GLU A 118 1.81 -7.57 -20.01
N THR A 119 2.30 -6.38 -19.68
CA THR A 119 3.51 -6.21 -18.85
C THR A 119 3.29 -6.85 -17.46
N ALA A 120 2.12 -6.64 -16.88
CA ALA A 120 1.78 -7.22 -15.58
C ALA A 120 1.81 -8.75 -15.61
N GLU A 121 1.24 -9.35 -16.65
CA GLU A 121 1.17 -10.82 -16.78
C GLU A 121 2.55 -11.46 -16.96
N HIS A 122 3.47 -10.77 -17.61
CA HIS A 122 4.81 -11.30 -17.91
C HIS A 122 5.86 -10.94 -16.86
N TYR A 123 5.47 -10.23 -15.82
CA TYR A 123 6.40 -9.80 -14.78
C TYR A 123 6.87 -11.00 -13.93
N THR A 124 8.17 -11.11 -13.74
CA THR A 124 8.80 -12.08 -12.85
C THR A 124 9.29 -11.37 -11.59
N ALA A 125 8.74 -11.75 -10.45
CA ALA A 125 9.07 -11.15 -9.17
C ALA A 125 10.52 -11.46 -8.78
N PRO A 126 11.23 -10.53 -8.12
CA PRO A 126 12.54 -10.78 -7.57
C PRO A 126 12.46 -11.77 -6.38
N ASP A 127 13.60 -12.36 -6.04
CA ASP A 127 13.67 -13.43 -5.03
C ASP A 127 13.20 -13.01 -3.64
N PHE A 128 13.28 -11.74 -3.31
CA PHE A 128 12.87 -11.28 -1.98
C PHE A 128 11.35 -11.11 -1.82
N PHE A 129 10.59 -11.18 -2.92
CA PHE A 129 9.13 -11.21 -2.85
C PHE A 129 8.69 -12.59 -2.35
N GLY A 130 7.69 -12.59 -1.50
CA GLY A 130 7.03 -13.80 -1.04
C GLY A 130 5.79 -14.09 -1.85
N ARG A 131 4.77 -14.63 -1.19
CA ARG A 131 3.52 -15.01 -1.83
C ARG A 131 2.80 -13.81 -2.44
N GLU A 132 2.31 -13.98 -3.66
CA GLU A 132 1.49 -12.97 -4.30
C GLU A 132 0.09 -12.95 -3.69
N VAL A 133 -0.39 -11.76 -3.37
CA VAL A 133 -1.72 -11.53 -2.76
C VAL A 133 -2.56 -10.57 -3.61
N THR A 134 -2.20 -10.37 -4.87
CA THR A 134 -2.95 -9.55 -5.82
C THR A 134 -4.38 -10.05 -5.90
N GLY A 135 -5.33 -9.13 -5.82
CA GLY A 135 -6.75 -9.46 -5.95
C GLY A 135 -7.39 -10.05 -4.71
N ASP A 136 -6.63 -10.30 -3.65
CA ASP A 136 -7.20 -10.75 -2.37
C ASP A 136 -7.55 -9.53 -1.52
N GLY A 137 -8.84 -9.33 -1.30
CA GLY A 137 -9.35 -8.16 -0.57
C GLY A 137 -8.82 -8.05 0.85
N PHE A 138 -8.47 -9.17 1.48
CA PHE A 138 -7.94 -9.17 2.85
C PHE A 138 -6.67 -8.31 2.98
N TYR A 139 -5.85 -8.26 1.94
CA TYR A 139 -4.57 -7.54 1.95
C TYR A 139 -4.64 -6.11 1.43
N GLN A 140 -5.82 -5.63 1.05
CA GLN A 140 -6.00 -4.25 0.59
C GLN A 140 -5.82 -3.26 1.74
N ASN A 141 -5.21 -2.10 1.47
CA ASN A 141 -5.07 -1.06 2.50
C ASN A 141 -6.43 -0.60 3.06
N SER A 142 -7.45 -0.55 2.22
CA SER A 142 -8.81 -0.22 2.67
C SER A 142 -9.36 -1.26 3.66
N SER A 143 -9.00 -2.52 3.51
CA SER A 143 -9.36 -3.57 4.45
C SER A 143 -8.63 -3.41 5.78
N LEU A 144 -7.35 -3.02 5.74
CA LEU A 144 -6.57 -2.76 6.95
C LEU A 144 -7.26 -1.71 7.83
N SER A 145 -7.84 -0.68 7.21
CA SER A 145 -8.51 0.39 7.95
C SER A 145 -9.70 -0.09 8.75
N ARG A 146 -10.30 -1.22 8.38
CA ARG A 146 -11.51 -1.79 9.01
C ARG A 146 -11.24 -3.02 9.86
N MET A 147 -9.98 -3.44 9.96
CA MET A 147 -9.65 -4.67 10.70
C MET A 147 -9.86 -4.54 12.19
N SER A 148 -10.41 -5.58 12.78
CA SER A 148 -10.44 -5.78 14.23
C SER A 148 -9.05 -6.21 14.71
N ASP A 149 -8.83 -6.16 16.02
CA ASP A 149 -7.57 -6.65 16.61
C ASP A 149 -7.29 -8.10 16.24
N LYS A 150 -8.33 -8.92 16.14
CA LYS A 150 -8.22 -10.32 15.75
C LYS A 150 -7.71 -10.46 14.31
N ASP A 151 -8.26 -9.66 13.39
CA ASP A 151 -7.85 -9.67 11.99
C ASP A 151 -6.42 -9.19 11.83
N ILE A 152 -6.04 -8.14 12.57
CA ILE A 152 -4.67 -7.61 12.57
C ILE A 152 -3.70 -8.69 13.04
N SER A 153 -4.02 -9.38 14.13
CA SER A 153 -3.21 -10.46 14.66
C SER A 153 -3.00 -11.58 13.63
N LYS A 154 -4.07 -11.97 12.95
CA LYS A 154 -4.03 -12.98 11.90
C LYS A 154 -3.14 -12.53 10.73
N LEU A 155 -3.30 -11.28 10.29
CA LEU A 155 -2.50 -10.72 9.19
C LEU A 155 -1.02 -10.69 9.55
N LEU A 156 -0.68 -10.25 10.75
CA LEU A 156 0.71 -10.19 11.19
C LEU A 156 1.33 -11.58 11.33
N ASP A 157 0.57 -12.57 11.76
CA ASP A 157 1.04 -13.96 11.82
C ASP A 157 1.36 -14.48 10.42
N ILE A 158 0.51 -14.20 9.44
CA ILE A 158 0.74 -14.57 8.04
C ILE A 158 2.00 -13.89 7.51
N ALA A 159 2.16 -12.59 7.76
CA ALA A 159 3.31 -11.81 7.31
C ALA A 159 4.62 -12.34 7.92
N ARG A 160 4.62 -12.66 9.21
CA ARG A 160 5.79 -13.19 9.90
C ARG A 160 6.16 -14.60 9.42
N ALA A 161 5.17 -15.42 9.10
CA ALA A 161 5.41 -16.76 8.57
C ALA A 161 6.08 -16.72 7.19
N GLU A 162 5.82 -15.69 6.40
CA GLU A 162 6.44 -15.49 5.09
C GLU A 162 7.85 -14.91 5.21
N PHE A 163 8.10 -14.10 6.22
CA PHE A 163 9.38 -13.40 6.39
C PHE A 163 10.46 -14.33 6.97
N GLU A 164 11.63 -14.34 6.33
CA GLU A 164 12.79 -15.15 6.72
C GLU A 164 13.80 -14.37 7.55
#